data_f90e30bb97c6e55a5c8aa23ac4ed7e5d
#
_entry.id   f90e30bb97c6e55a5c8aa23ac4ed7e5d
#
_cell.length_a   1.000
_cell.length_b   1.000
_cell.length_c   1.000
_cell.angle_alpha   90.00
_cell.angle_beta   90.00
_cell.angle_gamma   90.00
#
_symmetry.space_group_name_H-M   'P 1'
#
loop_
_entity.id
_entity.type
_entity.pdbx_description
1 polymer ?
#
loop_
_entity_poly.entity_id
_entity_poly.type
_entity_poly.pdbx_seq_one_letter_code
_entity_poly.pdbx_strand_id
1 'polypeptide(L)'
;MLTQLGGRIGRVTATLVLLRHGESDWNLKNLFTGWVDVDLTDTGEAQARRGGELLRERDVLPQVVHTSLLRRAIRTAELSLHAADRHWIPVKRSWRLNERHYGALQGKDKAAVRAEFGDEQFMLWRRSYDVPPPPLAVDDQFSQSGDPRYADLLDSAPRTECLADVVARMLPYFYDAIVPDLRNGTVLVVAHGNSLRALIKHLDGLSDEAVVSLNVPTGIPLRYELDSTTMVPTGPAEYLDPAAADAAIEQVANQGK
;
A
#
# COMPACT_ATOMS: atom_id res chain seq x y z
N MET A 1 -5.21 38.90 41.55
CA MET A 1 -4.23 37.84 41.44
C MET A 1 -4.81 36.77 40.47
N LEU A 2 -4.64 36.98 39.16
CA LEU A 2 -5.17 36.09 38.13
C LEU A 2 -4.08 35.09 37.75
N THR A 3 -4.24 33.84 38.21
CA THR A 3 -3.33 32.73 37.90
C THR A 3 -3.58 32.31 36.44
N GLN A 4 -2.59 32.53 35.56
CA GLN A 4 -2.56 32.00 34.20
C GLN A 4 -2.51 30.47 34.26
N LEU A 5 -3.61 29.83 33.89
CA LEU A 5 -3.63 28.43 33.52
C LEU A 5 -3.17 28.35 32.04
N GLY A 6 -1.86 28.39 31.83
CA GLY A 6 -1.21 28.05 30.59
C GLY A 6 -1.19 26.53 30.41
N GLY A 7 -2.32 25.93 30.07
CA GLY A 7 -2.35 24.58 29.61
C GLY A 7 -1.58 24.50 28.29
N ARG A 8 -0.42 23.82 28.27
CA ARG A 8 0.17 23.32 27.02
C ARG A 8 -0.90 22.44 26.39
N ILE A 9 -1.54 22.93 25.34
CA ILE A 9 -2.30 22.08 24.42
C ILE A 9 -1.24 21.20 23.77
N GLY A 10 -1.03 20.00 24.31
CA GLY A 10 -0.20 19.00 23.66
C GLY A 10 -0.75 18.82 22.25
N ARG A 11 0.09 18.90 21.23
CA ARG A 11 -0.30 18.54 19.86
C ARG A 11 -0.89 17.14 19.93
N VAL A 12 -2.17 17.03 19.61
CA VAL A 12 -2.82 15.72 19.49
C VAL A 12 -2.31 15.14 18.18
N THR A 13 -1.52 14.07 18.25
CA THR A 13 -1.04 13.35 17.06
C THR A 13 -2.01 12.23 16.70
N ALA A 14 -2.11 11.94 15.42
CA ALA A 14 -2.79 10.79 14.88
C ALA A 14 -1.73 9.81 14.36
N THR A 15 -1.87 8.53 14.68
CA THR A 15 -0.91 7.51 14.27
C THR A 15 -1.44 6.73 13.07
N LEU A 16 -0.74 6.81 11.94
CA LEU A 16 -1.00 6.05 10.73
C LEU A 16 0.09 4.98 10.56
N VAL A 17 -0.33 3.74 10.34
CA VAL A 17 0.60 2.65 10.03
C VAL A 17 0.30 2.12 8.63
N LEU A 18 1.34 2.03 7.81
CA LEU A 18 1.28 1.46 6.46
C LEU A 18 1.95 0.09 6.46
N LEU A 19 1.27 -0.91 5.91
CA LEU A 19 1.79 -2.27 5.80
C LEU A 19 1.57 -2.78 4.38
N ARG A 20 2.65 -3.07 3.67
CA ARG A 20 2.55 -3.77 2.39
C ARG A 20 2.27 -5.25 2.64
N HIS A 21 1.36 -5.82 1.83
CA HIS A 21 1.09 -7.25 1.88
C HIS A 21 2.36 -8.10 1.82
N GLY A 22 2.33 -9.28 2.45
CA GLY A 22 3.40 -10.26 2.40
C GLY A 22 3.69 -10.75 0.96
N GLU A 23 4.77 -11.50 0.79
CA GLU A 23 5.11 -12.08 -0.50
C GLU A 23 3.94 -12.86 -1.09
N SER A 24 3.60 -12.61 -2.36
CA SER A 24 2.58 -13.37 -3.10
C SER A 24 3.20 -14.35 -4.09
N ASP A 25 2.41 -15.32 -4.54
CA ASP A 25 2.81 -16.28 -5.55
C ASP A 25 3.47 -15.63 -6.78
N TRP A 26 2.93 -14.49 -7.22
CA TRP A 26 3.46 -13.79 -8.38
C TRP A 26 4.63 -12.85 -8.05
N ASN A 27 4.82 -12.47 -6.79
CA ASN A 27 6.09 -11.87 -6.37
C ASN A 27 7.22 -12.89 -6.45
N LEU A 28 6.99 -14.10 -5.94
CA LEU A 28 7.95 -15.21 -6.00
C LEU A 28 8.30 -15.60 -7.45
N LYS A 29 7.29 -15.62 -8.34
CA LYS A 29 7.46 -15.92 -9.77
C LYS A 29 7.94 -14.74 -10.60
N ASN A 30 8.25 -13.59 -10.00
CA ASN A 30 8.66 -12.35 -10.67
C ASN A 30 7.69 -11.84 -11.76
N LEU A 31 6.38 -12.07 -11.60
CA LEU A 31 5.36 -11.63 -12.55
C LEU A 31 4.77 -10.26 -12.20
N PHE A 32 4.30 -9.53 -13.22
CA PHE A 32 3.45 -8.35 -13.02
C PHE A 32 2.08 -8.77 -12.51
N THR A 33 1.70 -8.36 -11.31
CA THR A 33 0.46 -8.82 -10.66
C THR A 33 -0.72 -7.89 -10.90
N GLY A 34 -0.59 -6.62 -10.57
CA GLY A 34 -1.69 -5.65 -10.71
C GLY A 34 -2.95 -6.05 -9.94
N TRP A 35 -4.09 -6.07 -10.63
CA TRP A 35 -5.39 -6.43 -10.07
C TRP A 35 -5.71 -7.93 -10.14
N VAL A 36 -4.81 -8.75 -10.67
CA VAL A 36 -4.96 -10.22 -10.59
C VAL A 36 -4.93 -10.65 -9.13
N ASP A 37 -5.90 -11.49 -8.75
CA ASP A 37 -6.16 -11.84 -7.36
C ASP A 37 -5.43 -13.12 -6.95
N VAL A 38 -4.12 -12.99 -6.71
CA VAL A 38 -3.23 -14.06 -6.27
C VAL A 38 -3.12 -14.11 -4.76
N ASP A 39 -2.77 -15.27 -4.22
CA ASP A 39 -2.61 -15.52 -2.80
C ASP A 39 -1.20 -15.18 -2.30
N LEU A 40 -1.02 -15.22 -0.98
CA LEU A 40 0.28 -15.18 -0.32
C LEU A 40 1.00 -16.53 -0.45
N THR A 41 2.33 -16.50 -0.44
CA THR A 41 3.16 -17.67 -0.16
C THR A 41 3.21 -17.95 1.35
N ASP A 42 3.72 -19.11 1.76
CA ASP A 42 3.98 -19.39 3.19
C ASP A 42 4.91 -18.34 3.81
N THR A 43 5.92 -17.87 3.05
CA THR A 43 6.79 -16.76 3.44
C THR A 43 5.98 -15.48 3.63
N GLY A 44 5.05 -15.18 2.71
CA GLY A 44 4.17 -14.01 2.81
C GLY A 44 3.25 -14.06 4.02
N GLU A 45 2.71 -15.23 4.36
CA GLU A 45 1.94 -15.40 5.59
C GLU A 45 2.80 -15.20 6.85
N ALA A 46 4.03 -15.71 6.87
CA ALA A 46 4.96 -15.49 7.98
C ALA A 46 5.31 -14.01 8.12
N GLN A 47 5.56 -13.30 7.01
CA GLN A 47 5.78 -11.85 7.00
C GLN A 47 4.56 -11.09 7.54
N ALA A 48 3.35 -11.47 7.18
CA ALA A 48 2.12 -10.87 7.68
C ALA A 48 1.95 -11.03 9.20
N ARG A 49 2.23 -12.23 9.74
CA ARG A 49 2.22 -12.50 11.18
C ARG A 49 3.28 -11.66 11.89
N ARG A 50 4.51 -11.63 11.36
CA ARG A 50 5.60 -10.82 11.91
C ARG A 50 5.24 -9.34 11.96
N GLY A 51 4.59 -8.80 10.92
CA GLY A 51 4.07 -7.43 10.92
C GLY A 51 3.12 -7.16 12.09
N GLY A 52 2.22 -8.09 12.40
CA GLY A 52 1.33 -8.00 13.55
C GLY A 52 2.05 -8.10 14.90
N GLU A 53 3.05 -8.97 15.02
CA GLU A 53 3.90 -9.07 16.22
C GLU A 53 4.63 -7.74 16.47
N LEU A 54 5.20 -7.12 15.44
CA LEU A 54 5.86 -5.83 15.53
C LEU A 54 4.91 -4.73 16.02
N LEU A 55 3.66 -4.71 15.55
CA LEU A 55 2.64 -3.78 16.06
C LEU A 55 2.44 -3.95 17.58
N ARG A 56 2.37 -5.19 18.06
CA ARG A 56 2.20 -5.49 19.49
C ARG A 56 3.46 -5.18 20.30
N GLU A 57 4.63 -5.58 19.83
CA GLU A 57 5.92 -5.35 20.51
C GLU A 57 6.24 -3.85 20.69
N ARG A 58 5.81 -3.02 19.74
CA ARG A 58 6.01 -1.57 19.74
C ARG A 58 4.84 -0.78 20.35
N ASP A 59 3.82 -1.47 20.85
CA ASP A 59 2.59 -0.88 21.39
C ASP A 59 1.89 0.10 20.42
N VAL A 60 1.92 -0.23 19.12
CA VAL A 60 1.28 0.53 18.04
C VAL A 60 0.04 -0.20 17.58
N LEU A 61 -0.97 -0.28 18.43
CA LEU A 61 -2.14 -1.11 18.27
C LEU A 61 -3.26 -0.37 17.50
N PRO A 62 -3.66 -0.84 16.31
CA PRO A 62 -4.70 -0.19 15.53
C PRO A 62 -6.09 -0.35 16.16
N GLN A 63 -6.97 0.63 15.93
CA GLN A 63 -8.40 0.59 16.24
C GLN A 63 -9.27 0.32 15.02
N VAL A 64 -8.74 0.51 13.82
CA VAL A 64 -9.40 0.20 12.56
C VAL A 64 -8.37 -0.14 11.50
N VAL A 65 -8.77 -1.01 10.57
CA VAL A 65 -7.95 -1.36 9.40
C VAL A 65 -8.66 -0.95 8.12
N HIS A 66 -7.90 -0.36 7.20
CA HIS A 66 -8.29 -0.16 5.81
C HIS A 66 -7.46 -1.09 4.92
N THR A 67 -8.10 -1.81 4.00
CA THR A 67 -7.41 -2.69 3.07
C THR A 67 -8.09 -2.69 1.69
N SER A 68 -7.42 -3.30 0.72
CA SER A 68 -7.93 -3.41 -0.65
C SER A 68 -8.97 -4.53 -0.80
N LEU A 69 -9.43 -4.75 -2.05
CA LEU A 69 -10.27 -5.89 -2.41
C LEU A 69 -9.45 -7.12 -2.88
N LEU A 70 -8.13 -7.06 -2.84
CA LEU A 70 -7.26 -8.13 -3.30
C LEU A 70 -6.87 -9.06 -2.16
N ARG A 71 -7.01 -10.37 -2.41
CA ARG A 71 -6.83 -11.45 -1.42
C ARG A 71 -5.54 -11.32 -0.62
N ARG A 72 -4.40 -11.09 -1.26
CA ARG A 72 -3.10 -10.98 -0.58
C ARG A 72 -3.04 -9.88 0.48
N ALA A 73 -3.71 -8.73 0.25
CA ALA A 73 -3.78 -7.66 1.24
C ALA A 73 -4.80 -7.97 2.35
N ILE A 74 -5.95 -8.54 1.99
CA ILE A 74 -6.97 -9.00 2.96
C ILE A 74 -6.36 -10.04 3.88
N ARG A 75 -5.69 -11.06 3.32
CA ARG A 75 -5.05 -12.13 4.10
C ARG A 75 -3.93 -11.60 5.00
N THR A 76 -3.11 -10.64 4.49
CA THR A 76 -2.11 -9.97 5.31
C THR A 76 -2.75 -9.24 6.49
N ALA A 77 -3.84 -8.50 6.27
CA ALA A 77 -4.55 -7.81 7.33
C ALA A 77 -5.07 -8.79 8.40
N GLU A 78 -5.70 -9.88 7.99
CA GLU A 78 -6.22 -10.92 8.90
C GLU A 78 -5.13 -11.53 9.77
N LEU A 79 -4.01 -11.94 9.16
CA LEU A 79 -2.89 -12.56 9.88
C LEU A 79 -2.18 -11.57 10.81
N SER A 80 -2.01 -10.32 10.38
CA SER A 80 -1.41 -9.26 11.20
C SER A 80 -2.30 -8.91 12.40
N LEU A 81 -3.61 -8.79 12.19
CA LEU A 81 -4.56 -8.53 13.27
C LEU A 81 -4.61 -9.67 14.28
N HIS A 82 -4.56 -10.91 13.81
CA HIS A 82 -4.51 -12.08 14.69
C HIS A 82 -3.25 -12.06 15.55
N ALA A 83 -2.07 -11.82 14.95
CA ALA A 83 -0.80 -11.78 15.66
C ALA A 83 -0.70 -10.58 16.63
N ALA A 84 -1.35 -9.45 16.31
CA ALA A 84 -1.44 -8.28 17.17
C ALA A 84 -2.51 -8.38 18.27
N ASP A 85 -3.29 -9.47 18.32
CA ASP A 85 -4.49 -9.62 19.18
C ASP A 85 -5.52 -8.50 18.96
N ARG A 86 -5.76 -8.18 17.68
CA ARG A 86 -6.67 -7.11 17.22
C ARG A 86 -7.69 -7.60 16.19
N HIS A 87 -7.93 -8.91 16.07
CA HIS A 87 -8.85 -9.52 15.08
C HIS A 87 -10.32 -9.04 15.22
N TRP A 88 -10.69 -8.45 16.34
CA TRP A 88 -12.04 -7.97 16.66
C TRP A 88 -12.34 -6.54 16.17
N ILE A 89 -11.33 -5.77 15.74
CA ILE A 89 -11.53 -4.38 15.29
C ILE A 89 -12.18 -4.30 13.90
N PRO A 90 -12.82 -3.16 13.55
CA PRO A 90 -13.40 -2.96 12.23
C PRO A 90 -12.35 -3.05 11.10
N VAL A 91 -12.74 -3.71 9.99
CA VAL A 91 -11.95 -3.79 8.76
C VAL A 91 -12.77 -3.20 7.61
N LYS A 92 -12.29 -2.12 7.00
CA LYS A 92 -12.91 -1.42 5.87
C LYS A 92 -12.15 -1.78 4.59
N ARG A 93 -12.88 -2.21 3.55
CA ARG A 93 -12.30 -2.58 2.26
C ARG A 93 -12.67 -1.59 1.18
N SER A 94 -11.70 -1.26 0.30
CA SER A 94 -11.96 -0.38 -0.83
C SER A 94 -11.05 -0.73 -2.02
N TRP A 95 -11.63 -0.79 -3.24
CA TRP A 95 -10.85 -0.94 -4.47
C TRP A 95 -9.84 0.20 -4.66
N ARG A 96 -10.10 1.37 -4.07
CA ARG A 96 -9.20 2.53 -4.13
C ARG A 96 -7.83 2.28 -3.49
N LEU A 97 -7.72 1.23 -2.66
CA LEU A 97 -6.46 0.74 -2.09
C LEU A 97 -5.84 -0.42 -2.88
N ASN A 98 -6.46 -0.89 -3.97
CA ASN A 98 -5.89 -1.92 -4.82
C ASN A 98 -4.50 -1.52 -5.35
N GLU A 99 -3.72 -2.51 -5.75
CA GLU A 99 -2.46 -2.30 -6.48
C GLU A 99 -2.71 -1.50 -7.76
N ARG A 100 -1.70 -0.87 -8.32
CA ARG A 100 -1.74 -0.26 -9.64
C ARG A 100 -2.09 -1.31 -10.69
N HIS A 101 -3.01 -0.98 -11.59
CA HIS A 101 -3.38 -1.86 -12.69
C HIS A 101 -2.28 -1.86 -13.76
N TYR A 102 -1.61 -2.99 -13.93
CA TYR A 102 -0.49 -3.11 -14.87
C TYR A 102 -0.90 -3.36 -16.33
N GLY A 103 -2.19 -3.23 -16.66
CA GLY A 103 -2.68 -3.36 -18.03
C GLY A 103 -2.31 -4.70 -18.65
N ALA A 104 -1.90 -4.66 -19.92
CA ALA A 104 -1.50 -5.83 -20.68
C ALA A 104 -0.20 -6.51 -20.21
N LEU A 105 0.47 -5.95 -19.19
CA LEU A 105 1.62 -6.59 -18.55
C LEU A 105 1.22 -7.60 -17.46
N GLN A 106 -0.03 -7.59 -16.98
CA GLN A 106 -0.48 -8.55 -15.97
C GLN A 106 -0.23 -10.00 -16.42
N GLY A 107 0.37 -10.80 -15.56
CA GLY A 107 0.77 -12.18 -15.82
C GLY A 107 2.07 -12.36 -16.58
N LYS A 108 2.67 -11.29 -17.12
CA LYS A 108 3.95 -11.39 -17.83
C LYS A 108 5.12 -11.41 -16.86
N ASP A 109 6.16 -12.17 -17.18
CA ASP A 109 7.43 -12.19 -16.48
C ASP A 109 8.18 -10.86 -16.66
N LYS A 110 8.67 -10.28 -15.56
CA LYS A 110 9.32 -8.97 -15.59
C LYS A 110 10.64 -8.98 -16.36
N ALA A 111 11.41 -10.08 -16.28
CA ALA A 111 12.67 -10.19 -17.01
C ALA A 111 12.42 -10.37 -18.52
N ALA A 112 11.39 -11.14 -18.88
CA ALA A 112 10.99 -11.31 -20.28
C ALA A 112 10.51 -9.97 -20.89
N VAL A 113 9.67 -9.21 -20.18
CA VAL A 113 9.23 -7.86 -20.65
C VAL A 113 10.42 -6.92 -20.81
N ARG A 114 11.37 -6.96 -19.88
CA ARG A 114 12.61 -6.16 -19.97
C ARG A 114 13.45 -6.55 -21.18
N ALA A 115 13.58 -7.84 -21.45
CA ALA A 115 14.34 -8.35 -22.62
C ALA A 115 13.65 -7.98 -23.95
N GLU A 116 12.31 -7.99 -23.99
CA GLU A 116 11.52 -7.70 -25.18
C GLU A 116 11.49 -6.20 -25.52
N PHE A 117 11.28 -5.32 -24.53
CA PHE A 117 11.05 -3.88 -24.73
C PHE A 117 12.25 -2.99 -24.37
N GLY A 118 13.31 -3.55 -23.81
CA GLY A 118 14.48 -2.83 -23.33
C GLY A 118 14.31 -2.17 -21.96
N ASP A 119 15.44 -1.81 -21.36
CA ASP A 119 15.51 -1.27 -19.98
C ASP A 119 14.73 0.02 -19.80
N GLU A 120 14.82 0.93 -20.75
CA GLU A 120 14.19 2.25 -20.69
C GLU A 120 12.66 2.11 -20.65
N GLN A 121 12.08 1.41 -21.61
CA GLN A 121 10.63 1.22 -21.70
C GLN A 121 10.10 0.41 -20.50
N PHE A 122 10.84 -0.63 -20.08
CA PHE A 122 10.50 -1.42 -18.91
C PHE A 122 10.45 -0.54 -17.64
N MET A 123 11.45 0.34 -17.45
CA MET A 123 11.50 1.23 -16.29
C MET A 123 10.41 2.30 -16.34
N LEU A 124 10.08 2.84 -17.51
CA LEU A 124 8.94 3.74 -17.70
C LEU A 124 7.65 3.08 -17.23
N TRP A 125 7.29 1.90 -17.74
CA TRP A 125 6.07 1.20 -17.34
C TRP A 125 6.08 0.75 -15.87
N ARG A 126 7.25 0.43 -15.34
CA ARG A 126 7.34 -0.08 -13.97
C ARG A 126 7.38 1.01 -12.91
N ARG A 127 8.00 2.15 -13.18
CA ARG A 127 8.42 3.10 -12.14
C ARG A 127 7.98 4.53 -12.36
N SER A 128 7.77 4.99 -13.61
CA SER A 128 7.42 6.38 -13.85
C SER A 128 6.14 6.79 -13.11
N TYR A 129 6.01 8.08 -12.90
CA TYR A 129 4.84 8.65 -12.25
C TYR A 129 3.62 8.68 -13.18
N ASP A 130 3.81 9.03 -14.44
CA ASP A 130 2.75 9.43 -15.39
C ASP A 130 2.65 8.54 -16.66
N VAL A 131 3.53 7.55 -16.84
CA VAL A 131 3.49 6.67 -18.02
C VAL A 131 2.86 5.32 -17.67
N PRO A 132 1.61 5.05 -18.10
CA PRO A 132 0.96 3.76 -17.88
C PRO A 132 1.48 2.68 -18.83
N PRO A 133 1.42 1.40 -18.46
CA PRO A 133 1.56 0.29 -19.40
C PRO A 133 0.43 0.28 -20.43
N PRO A 134 0.58 -0.48 -21.55
CA PRO A 134 -0.51 -0.67 -22.49
C PRO A 134 -1.78 -1.18 -21.81
N PRO A 135 -2.98 -0.70 -22.21
CA PRO A 135 -4.23 -1.11 -21.56
C PRO A 135 -4.53 -2.60 -21.81
N LEU A 136 -5.12 -3.25 -20.82
CA LEU A 136 -5.63 -4.61 -20.92
C LEU A 136 -6.78 -4.67 -21.94
N ALA A 137 -6.87 -5.71 -22.76
CA ALA A 137 -8.01 -5.95 -23.64
C ALA A 137 -9.29 -6.17 -22.82
N VAL A 138 -10.44 -5.81 -23.36
CA VAL A 138 -11.73 -5.93 -22.65
C VAL A 138 -12.08 -7.39 -22.37
N ASP A 139 -11.73 -8.27 -23.30
CA ASP A 139 -11.98 -9.71 -23.27
C ASP A 139 -10.79 -10.53 -22.71
N ASP A 140 -9.79 -9.85 -22.14
CA ASP A 140 -8.66 -10.55 -21.52
C ASP A 140 -9.12 -11.33 -20.27
N GLN A 141 -8.47 -12.48 -20.03
CA GLN A 141 -8.76 -13.35 -18.89
C GLN A 141 -8.59 -12.67 -17.53
N PHE A 142 -7.81 -11.59 -17.44
CA PHE A 142 -7.59 -10.79 -16.23
C PHE A 142 -8.45 -9.54 -16.17
N SER A 143 -9.44 -9.39 -17.07
CA SER A 143 -10.40 -8.30 -17.06
C SER A 143 -11.25 -8.34 -15.78
N GLN A 144 -11.59 -7.18 -15.23
CA GLN A 144 -12.54 -7.05 -14.12
C GLN A 144 -14.01 -7.05 -14.60
N SER A 145 -14.24 -7.19 -15.89
CA SER A 145 -15.60 -7.25 -16.45
C SER A 145 -16.40 -8.40 -15.82
N GLY A 146 -17.53 -8.10 -15.24
CA GLY A 146 -18.39 -9.08 -14.57
C GLY A 146 -17.92 -9.53 -13.17
N ASP A 147 -16.83 -9.01 -12.65
CA ASP A 147 -16.40 -9.30 -11.28
C ASP A 147 -17.27 -8.51 -10.29
N PRO A 148 -18.01 -9.19 -9.38
CA PRO A 148 -18.93 -8.52 -8.44
C PRO A 148 -18.25 -7.57 -7.47
N ARG A 149 -16.94 -7.71 -7.23
CA ARG A 149 -16.16 -6.79 -6.39
C ARG A 149 -16.07 -5.38 -6.97
N TYR A 150 -16.26 -5.24 -8.26
CA TYR A 150 -16.14 -4.00 -9.02
C TYR A 150 -17.42 -3.58 -9.71
N ALA A 151 -18.57 -4.17 -9.33
CA ALA A 151 -19.87 -3.88 -9.93
C ALA A 151 -20.21 -2.38 -9.92
N ASP A 152 -19.84 -1.66 -8.86
CA ASP A 152 -20.08 -0.22 -8.73
C ASP A 152 -19.25 0.64 -9.68
N LEU A 153 -18.18 0.08 -10.27
CA LEU A 153 -17.36 0.79 -11.26
C LEU A 153 -17.93 0.72 -12.67
N LEU A 154 -18.80 -0.25 -12.95
CA LEU A 154 -19.32 -0.50 -14.29
C LEU A 154 -18.16 -0.56 -15.33
N ASP A 155 -18.30 0.20 -16.42
CA ASP A 155 -17.28 0.29 -17.47
C ASP A 155 -16.10 1.22 -17.11
N SER A 156 -16.10 1.83 -15.93
CA SER A 156 -15.03 2.74 -15.46
C SER A 156 -13.93 2.04 -14.66
N ALA A 157 -13.96 0.71 -14.53
CA ALA A 157 -12.85 -0.03 -13.96
C ALA A 157 -11.56 0.22 -14.79
N PRO A 158 -10.43 0.54 -14.15
CA PRO A 158 -9.22 0.85 -14.88
C PRO A 158 -8.72 -0.38 -15.65
N ARG A 159 -8.29 -0.17 -16.89
CA ARG A 159 -7.65 -1.20 -17.72
C ARG A 159 -6.13 -1.03 -17.78
N THR A 160 -5.62 0.04 -17.24
CA THR A 160 -4.20 0.36 -17.00
C THR A 160 -4.12 1.56 -16.08
N GLU A 161 -3.03 1.70 -15.33
CA GLU A 161 -2.77 2.85 -14.47
C GLU A 161 -1.28 3.20 -14.47
N CYS A 162 -0.95 4.49 -14.48
CA CYS A 162 0.30 5.02 -13.97
C CYS A 162 0.19 5.31 -12.47
N LEU A 163 1.25 5.80 -11.82
CA LEU A 163 1.19 6.11 -10.39
C LEU A 163 0.29 7.34 -10.10
N ALA A 164 0.23 8.31 -11.02
CA ALA A 164 -0.66 9.47 -10.91
C ALA A 164 -2.14 9.06 -10.84
N ASP A 165 -2.56 8.05 -11.61
CA ASP A 165 -3.92 7.51 -11.57
C ASP A 165 -4.23 6.88 -10.20
N VAL A 166 -3.24 6.15 -9.63
CA VAL A 166 -3.37 5.58 -8.28
C VAL A 166 -3.51 6.69 -7.23
N VAL A 167 -2.72 7.76 -7.32
CA VAL A 167 -2.86 8.94 -6.45
C VAL A 167 -4.26 9.53 -6.57
N ALA A 168 -4.73 9.76 -7.79
CA ALA A 168 -6.03 10.39 -8.06
C ALA A 168 -7.21 9.60 -7.47
N ARG A 169 -7.18 8.25 -7.52
CA ARG A 169 -8.26 7.42 -6.94
C ARG A 169 -8.12 7.20 -5.45
N MET A 170 -6.90 7.24 -4.91
CA MET A 170 -6.63 6.90 -3.51
C MET A 170 -6.83 8.11 -2.59
N LEU A 171 -6.42 9.31 -2.98
CA LEU A 171 -6.51 10.50 -2.12
C LEU A 171 -7.94 10.84 -1.68
N PRO A 172 -8.99 10.79 -2.53
CA PRO A 172 -10.36 10.96 -2.05
C PRO A 172 -10.73 9.97 -0.94
N TYR A 173 -10.33 8.70 -1.06
CA TYR A 173 -10.58 7.71 -0.03
C TYR A 173 -9.78 7.97 1.25
N PHE A 174 -8.55 8.46 1.12
CA PHE A 174 -7.74 8.87 2.27
C PHE A 174 -8.44 9.95 3.08
N TYR A 175 -8.91 11.01 2.43
CA TYR A 175 -9.57 12.13 3.11
C TYR A 175 -10.98 11.80 3.61
N ASP A 176 -11.76 11.02 2.86
CA ASP A 176 -13.17 10.76 3.15
C ASP A 176 -13.36 9.59 4.14
N ALA A 177 -12.43 8.64 4.19
CA ALA A 177 -12.57 7.43 5.01
C ALA A 177 -11.43 7.24 6.03
N ILE A 178 -10.17 7.41 5.64
CA ILE A 178 -9.03 7.14 6.53
C ILE A 178 -8.82 8.29 7.53
N VAL A 179 -8.87 9.54 7.08
CA VAL A 179 -8.69 10.72 7.95
C VAL A 179 -9.74 10.80 9.07
N PRO A 180 -11.05 10.54 8.85
CA PRO A 180 -12.00 10.49 9.94
C PRO A 180 -11.66 9.43 11.00
N ASP A 181 -11.17 8.26 10.60
CA ASP A 181 -10.77 7.21 11.53
C ASP A 181 -9.48 7.58 12.29
N LEU A 182 -8.53 8.25 11.63
CA LEU A 182 -7.29 8.75 12.26
C LEU A 182 -7.54 9.75 13.39
N ARG A 183 -8.63 10.51 13.32
CA ARG A 183 -9.03 11.43 14.40
C ARG A 183 -9.50 10.69 15.66
N ASN A 184 -9.84 9.42 15.53
CA ASN A 184 -10.38 8.59 16.61
C ASN A 184 -9.35 7.59 17.15
N GLY A 185 -8.17 7.49 16.54
CA GLY A 185 -7.14 6.56 17.02
C GLY A 185 -6.14 6.13 15.95
N THR A 186 -5.39 5.08 16.27
CA THR A 186 -4.40 4.48 15.36
C THR A 186 -5.09 3.73 14.22
N VAL A 187 -4.71 4.05 13.00
CA VAL A 187 -5.20 3.41 11.77
C VAL A 187 -4.10 2.58 11.13
N LEU A 188 -4.42 1.33 10.77
CA LEU A 188 -3.58 0.48 9.95
C LEU A 188 -4.11 0.45 8.50
N VAL A 189 -3.27 0.75 7.52
CA VAL A 189 -3.56 0.57 6.09
C VAL A 189 -2.74 -0.59 5.56
N VAL A 190 -3.41 -1.69 5.19
CA VAL A 190 -2.77 -2.86 4.58
C VAL A 190 -3.06 -2.85 3.09
N ALA A 191 -2.03 -2.60 2.28
CA ALA A 191 -2.20 -2.37 0.85
C ALA A 191 -1.00 -2.90 0.02
N HIS A 192 -0.66 -2.23 -1.06
CA HIS A 192 0.27 -2.73 -2.07
C HIS A 192 1.41 -1.75 -2.34
N GLY A 193 2.42 -2.22 -3.09
CA GLY A 193 3.59 -1.42 -3.39
C GLY A 193 3.27 -0.05 -3.96
N ASN A 194 2.45 0.04 -5.01
CA ASN A 194 2.16 1.33 -5.64
C ASN A 194 1.09 2.13 -4.91
N SER A 195 0.07 1.52 -4.31
CA SER A 195 -0.90 2.28 -3.51
C SER A 195 -0.23 2.91 -2.28
N LEU A 196 0.68 2.22 -1.61
CA LEU A 196 1.45 2.80 -0.51
C LEU A 196 2.46 3.85 -0.98
N ARG A 197 3.13 3.65 -2.13
CA ARG A 197 3.99 4.69 -2.74
C ARG A 197 3.22 5.97 -3.04
N ALA A 198 1.99 5.85 -3.54
CA ALA A 198 1.11 7.00 -3.78
C ALA A 198 0.79 7.75 -2.49
N LEU A 199 0.48 7.03 -1.40
CA LEU A 199 0.19 7.65 -0.11
C LEU A 199 1.45 8.27 0.52
N ILE A 200 2.59 7.59 0.49
CA ILE A 200 3.87 8.11 0.99
C ILE A 200 4.27 9.36 0.20
N LYS A 201 4.15 9.35 -1.15
CA LYS A 201 4.40 10.53 -1.98
C LYS A 201 3.60 11.75 -1.49
N HIS A 202 2.33 11.53 -1.18
CA HIS A 202 1.46 12.59 -0.68
C HIS A 202 1.87 13.07 0.73
N LEU A 203 2.11 12.16 1.66
CA LEU A 203 2.44 12.49 3.05
C LEU A 203 3.81 13.19 3.17
N ASP A 204 4.80 12.69 2.44
CA ASP A 204 6.18 13.21 2.50
C ASP A 204 6.43 14.35 1.50
N GLY A 205 5.44 14.71 0.67
CA GLY A 205 5.58 15.77 -0.34
C GLY A 205 6.64 15.45 -1.40
N LEU A 206 6.84 14.16 -1.76
CA LEU A 206 7.87 13.76 -2.71
C LEU A 206 7.57 14.26 -4.13
N SER A 207 8.62 14.66 -4.86
CA SER A 207 8.48 14.96 -6.29
C SER A 207 8.17 13.71 -7.11
N ASP A 208 7.81 13.90 -8.39
CA ASP A 208 7.53 12.79 -9.31
C ASP A 208 8.78 11.95 -9.58
N GLU A 209 9.95 12.58 -9.62
CA GLU A 209 11.24 11.92 -9.77
C GLU A 209 11.64 11.16 -8.50
N ALA A 210 11.44 11.75 -7.32
CA ALA A 210 11.81 11.14 -6.05
C ALA A 210 11.03 9.85 -5.78
N VAL A 211 9.73 9.81 -6.14
CA VAL A 211 8.91 8.62 -5.92
C VAL A 211 9.32 7.42 -6.79
N VAL A 212 10.04 7.64 -7.91
CA VAL A 212 10.54 6.57 -8.79
C VAL A 212 11.42 5.57 -8.03
N SER A 213 12.29 6.07 -7.15
CA SER A 213 13.25 5.27 -6.38
C SER A 213 12.64 4.66 -5.11
N LEU A 214 11.46 5.12 -4.67
CA LEU A 214 10.83 4.64 -3.44
C LEU A 214 10.45 3.17 -3.53
N ASN A 215 10.93 2.36 -2.61
CA ASN A 215 10.57 0.95 -2.42
C ASN A 215 9.90 0.76 -1.07
N VAL A 216 8.80 0.01 -1.04
CA VAL A 216 8.09 -0.34 0.18
C VAL A 216 8.28 -1.84 0.42
N PRO A 217 8.94 -2.25 1.51
CA PRO A 217 9.17 -3.67 1.81
C PRO A 217 7.87 -4.39 2.16
N THR A 218 7.82 -5.72 1.94
CA THR A 218 6.70 -6.57 2.31
C THR A 218 6.71 -6.87 3.81
N GLY A 219 5.53 -6.83 4.45
CA GLY A 219 5.34 -7.34 5.80
C GLY A 219 5.94 -6.50 6.94
N ILE A 220 6.55 -5.35 6.66
CA ILE A 220 7.18 -4.51 7.68
C ILE A 220 6.38 -3.21 7.84
N PRO A 221 5.78 -2.96 9.03
CA PRO A 221 4.96 -1.77 9.25
C PRO A 221 5.80 -0.49 9.25
N LEU A 222 5.32 0.55 8.55
CA LEU A 222 5.85 1.90 8.52
C LEU A 222 4.90 2.82 9.30
N ARG A 223 5.37 3.44 10.37
CA ARG A 223 4.61 4.34 11.23
C ARG A 223 4.82 5.80 10.87
N TYR A 224 3.72 6.53 10.78
CA TYR A 224 3.65 7.99 10.70
C TYR A 224 2.98 8.55 11.95
N GLU A 225 3.55 9.62 12.50
CA GLU A 225 2.87 10.51 13.45
C GLU A 225 2.43 11.76 12.67
N LEU A 226 1.13 12.00 12.64
CA LEU A 226 0.52 13.10 11.91
C LEU A 226 -0.05 14.14 12.88
N ASP A 227 0.00 15.40 12.52
CA ASP A 227 -0.79 16.43 13.21
C ASP A 227 -2.28 16.14 12.97
N SER A 228 -3.06 15.97 14.04
CA SER A 228 -4.45 15.51 13.97
C SER A 228 -5.41 16.51 13.29
N THR A 229 -4.99 17.74 13.05
CA THR A 229 -5.78 18.77 12.38
C THR A 229 -5.46 18.85 10.89
N THR A 230 -4.17 18.91 10.56
CA THR A 230 -3.70 19.11 9.19
C THR A 230 -3.39 17.83 8.46
N MET A 231 -3.24 16.70 9.17
CA MET A 231 -2.79 15.39 8.65
C MET A 231 -1.41 15.43 8.00
N VAL A 232 -0.61 16.45 8.32
CA VAL A 232 0.78 16.56 7.89
C VAL A 232 1.67 15.77 8.86
N PRO A 233 2.68 15.00 8.37
CA PRO A 233 3.64 14.35 9.24
C PRO A 233 4.33 15.33 10.20
N THR A 234 4.46 14.96 11.46
CA THR A 234 5.15 15.77 12.50
C THR A 234 6.65 15.48 12.58
N GLY A 235 7.11 14.47 11.86
CA GLY A 235 8.49 14.01 11.77
C GLY A 235 8.63 12.95 10.67
N PRO A 236 9.84 12.37 10.50
CA PRO A 236 10.05 11.29 9.53
C PRO A 236 9.27 10.03 9.92
N ALA A 237 8.82 9.29 8.91
CA ALA A 237 8.22 7.98 9.13
C ALA A 237 9.28 6.97 9.61
N GLU A 238 8.85 5.98 10.40
CA GLU A 238 9.73 4.99 11.01
C GLU A 238 9.24 3.57 10.74
N TYR A 239 10.08 2.71 10.17
CA TYR A 239 9.80 1.28 10.12
C TYR A 239 9.89 0.68 11.54
N LEU A 240 8.95 -0.18 11.92
CA LEU A 240 8.96 -0.82 13.24
C LEU A 240 10.09 -1.84 13.41
N ASP A 241 10.70 -2.26 12.31
CA ASP A 241 11.95 -3.03 12.25
C ASP A 241 12.85 -2.44 11.15
N PRO A 242 13.67 -1.42 11.44
CA PRO A 242 14.50 -0.73 10.44
C PRO A 242 15.50 -1.66 9.75
N ALA A 243 16.15 -2.55 10.51
CA ALA A 243 17.17 -3.45 9.96
C ALA A 243 16.57 -4.45 8.94
N ALA A 244 15.41 -5.02 9.25
CA ALA A 244 14.69 -5.88 8.32
C ALA A 244 14.15 -5.09 7.11
N ALA A 245 13.76 -3.82 7.31
CA ALA A 245 13.28 -2.96 6.23
C ALA A 245 14.38 -2.68 5.21
N ASP A 246 15.59 -2.31 5.63
CA ASP A 246 16.71 -2.04 4.74
C ASP A 246 17.04 -3.25 3.86
N ALA A 247 17.15 -4.44 4.47
CA ALA A 247 17.39 -5.68 3.73
C ALA A 247 16.28 -6.01 2.71
N ALA A 248 15.02 -5.81 3.08
CA ALA A 248 13.87 -6.09 2.20
C ALA A 248 13.71 -5.04 1.09
N ILE A 249 14.08 -3.77 1.31
CA ILE A 249 14.10 -2.72 0.29
C ILE A 249 15.05 -3.08 -0.85
N GLU A 250 16.24 -3.60 -0.52
CA GLU A 250 17.20 -4.07 -1.52
C GLU A 250 16.65 -5.22 -2.37
N GLN A 251 15.95 -6.16 -1.76
CA GLN A 251 15.29 -7.26 -2.49
C GLN A 251 14.24 -6.73 -3.48
N VAL A 252 13.41 -5.77 -3.07
CA VAL A 252 12.40 -5.16 -3.95
C VAL A 252 13.05 -4.39 -5.10
N ALA A 253 14.17 -3.70 -4.86
CA ALA A 253 14.92 -3.00 -5.89
C ALA A 253 15.49 -3.94 -6.97
N ASN A 254 15.81 -5.18 -6.59
CA ASN A 254 16.38 -6.20 -7.47
C ASN A 254 15.34 -7.01 -8.27
N GLN A 255 14.05 -6.87 -8.00
CA GLN A 255 13.00 -7.52 -8.80
C GLN A 255 13.02 -7.03 -10.26
N GLY A 256 13.06 -7.95 -11.20
CA GLY A 256 13.10 -7.66 -12.64
C GLY A 256 14.52 -7.46 -13.19
N LYS A 257 15.54 -7.81 -12.41
CA LYS A 257 16.92 -7.99 -12.90
C LYS A 257 17.12 -9.39 -13.42
#